data_16e16c6bbc77ed80472aa51b55229092
#
_entry.id   16e16c6bbc77ed80472aa51b55229092
#
_cell.length_a   1.000
_cell.length_b   1.000
_cell.length_c   1.000
_cell.angle_alpha   90.00
_cell.angle_beta   90.00
_cell.angle_gamma   90.00
#
_symmetry.space_group_name_H-M   'P 1'
#
loop_
_entity.id
_entity.type
_entity.pdbx_description
1 polymer ?
#
loop_
_entity_poly.entity_id
_entity_poly.type
_entity_poly.pdbx_seq_one_letter_code
_entity_poly.pdbx_strand_id
1 'polypeptide(L)'
;IERGSGEILAVRRNWNPEDPLSLKRQHFVHYPYVPGIGFYGLGLVHIIGGYARAGTSLIRQLVDAGTLANLPGGLKSRGLRIKGDDVPIEPGEFKDVDVPSGSIRDNIMPLPYKEPSQTLLALLDKITNEGRRLGAISDMNISDMSANAPVGTTLALLERTLKPMAAVQARVHYAMKQEFKLLKALMAEY
;
A
#
# COMPACT_ATOMS: atom_id res chain seq x y z
N ILE A 1 -23.38 -12.70 25.44
CA ILE A 1 -23.46 -13.83 24.52
C ILE A 1 -22.05 -14.34 24.27
N GLU A 2 -21.83 -15.61 24.47
CA GLU A 2 -20.56 -16.28 24.10
C GLU A 2 -20.56 -16.49 22.57
N ARG A 3 -19.46 -16.08 21.89
CA ARG A 3 -19.42 -16.04 20.42
C ARG A 3 -19.31 -17.43 19.78
N GLY A 4 -18.72 -18.40 20.47
CA GLY A 4 -18.49 -19.74 19.93
C GLY A 4 -19.74 -20.61 19.95
N SER A 5 -20.45 -20.63 21.08
CA SER A 5 -21.67 -21.42 21.30
C SER A 5 -22.97 -20.66 20.99
N GLY A 6 -22.93 -19.33 20.95
CA GLY A 6 -24.11 -18.49 20.86
C GLY A 6 -24.93 -18.40 22.16
N GLU A 7 -24.43 -18.98 23.25
CA GLU A 7 -25.13 -19.03 24.53
C GLU A 7 -25.24 -17.66 25.19
N ILE A 8 -26.41 -17.35 25.75
CA ILE A 8 -26.66 -16.11 26.48
C ILE A 8 -26.16 -16.24 27.91
N LEU A 9 -25.00 -15.66 28.21
CA LEU A 9 -24.38 -15.71 29.53
C LEU A 9 -25.05 -14.80 30.55
N ALA A 10 -25.49 -13.62 30.17
CA ALA A 10 -26.18 -12.68 31.03
C ALA A 10 -26.99 -11.66 30.23
N VAL A 11 -28.08 -11.20 30.81
CA VAL A 11 -28.87 -10.07 30.30
C VAL A 11 -28.86 -8.97 31.36
N ARG A 12 -28.32 -7.80 30.99
CA ARG A 12 -28.26 -6.65 31.91
C ARG A 12 -28.87 -5.42 31.23
N ARG A 13 -29.45 -4.56 32.03
CA ARG A 13 -29.94 -3.24 31.57
C ARG A 13 -28.75 -2.33 31.31
N ASN A 14 -28.78 -1.58 30.21
CA ASN A 14 -27.70 -0.67 29.84
C ASN A 14 -27.96 0.78 30.28
N TRP A 15 -28.44 0.94 31.49
CA TRP A 15 -28.57 2.25 32.16
C TRP A 15 -28.37 2.10 33.65
N ASN A 16 -28.06 3.22 34.34
CA ASN A 16 -27.99 3.22 35.81
C ASN A 16 -29.39 3.10 36.39
N PRO A 17 -29.68 2.16 37.32
CA PRO A 17 -30.99 2.03 37.94
C PRO A 17 -31.47 3.27 38.63
N GLU A 18 -30.60 4.16 39.11
CA GLU A 18 -30.88 5.42 39.78
C GLU A 18 -31.13 6.57 38.82
N ASP A 19 -30.90 6.39 37.51
CA ASP A 19 -31.12 7.42 36.50
C ASP A 19 -32.61 7.49 36.11
N PRO A 20 -33.30 8.58 36.43
CA PRO A 20 -34.73 8.74 36.13
C PRO A 20 -35.03 8.78 34.63
N LEU A 21 -34.06 9.15 33.81
CA LEU A 21 -34.16 9.21 32.35
C LEU A 21 -33.79 7.91 31.66
N SER A 22 -33.25 6.92 32.40
CA SER A 22 -32.78 5.63 31.86
C SER A 22 -31.84 5.81 30.68
N LEU A 23 -30.92 6.76 30.74
CA LEU A 23 -29.99 7.08 29.67
C LEU A 23 -29.01 5.93 29.44
N LYS A 24 -28.77 5.63 28.17
CA LYS A 24 -27.84 4.58 27.75
C LYS A 24 -26.44 4.86 28.28
N ARG A 25 -25.85 3.89 29.00
CA ARG A 25 -24.47 3.94 29.43
C ARG A 25 -23.56 3.69 28.22
N GLN A 26 -22.55 4.53 28.06
CA GLN A 26 -21.52 4.36 27.05
C GLN A 26 -20.41 3.47 27.62
N HIS A 27 -20.09 2.38 26.90
CA HIS A 27 -19.02 1.43 27.27
C HIS A 27 -17.87 1.42 26.29
N PHE A 28 -18.05 2.03 25.11
CA PHE A 28 -17.08 2.00 24.03
C PHE A 28 -16.74 3.42 23.59
N VAL A 29 -15.48 3.63 23.26
CA VAL A 29 -15.01 4.87 22.65
C VAL A 29 -14.55 4.57 21.24
N HIS A 30 -14.99 5.39 20.29
CA HIS A 30 -14.65 5.25 18.89
C HIS A 30 -13.50 6.20 18.52
N TYR A 31 -12.44 5.65 17.90
CA TYR A 31 -11.27 6.37 17.41
C TYR A 31 -11.26 6.40 15.88
N PRO A 32 -12.02 7.29 15.22
CA PRO A 32 -12.05 7.33 13.77
C PRO A 32 -10.83 8.08 13.22
N TYR A 33 -10.16 7.51 12.19
CA TYR A 33 -9.14 8.23 11.43
C TYR A 33 -9.78 9.34 10.58
N VAL A 34 -10.72 8.96 9.71
CA VAL A 34 -11.64 9.88 9.02
C VAL A 34 -13.05 9.42 9.33
N PRO A 35 -13.95 10.29 9.80
CA PRO A 35 -15.33 9.92 10.04
C PRO A 35 -16.01 9.54 8.73
N GLY A 36 -16.68 8.38 8.72
CA GLY A 36 -17.48 7.89 7.60
C GLY A 36 -18.96 8.17 7.78
N ILE A 37 -19.76 7.64 6.88
CA ILE A 37 -21.23 7.65 6.99
C ILE A 37 -21.63 6.50 7.91
N GLY A 38 -22.16 6.79 9.09
CA GLY A 38 -22.52 5.80 10.11
C GLY A 38 -21.45 5.59 11.17
N PHE A 39 -21.41 4.40 11.77
CA PHE A 39 -20.51 4.10 12.89
C PHE A 39 -19.05 3.91 12.46
N TYR A 40 -18.82 3.28 11.32
CA TYR A 40 -17.46 2.98 10.85
C TYR A 40 -16.82 4.16 10.15
N GLY A 41 -15.57 4.47 10.55
CA GLY A 41 -14.75 5.47 9.88
C GLY A 41 -13.97 4.88 8.70
N LEU A 42 -13.38 5.76 7.90
CA LEU A 42 -12.47 5.42 6.82
C LEU A 42 -11.03 5.46 7.34
N GLY A 43 -10.31 4.38 7.14
CA GLY A 43 -8.87 4.32 7.43
C GLY A 43 -8.04 4.69 6.21
N LEU A 44 -6.74 4.85 6.40
CA LEU A 44 -5.78 5.18 5.35
C LEU A 44 -5.82 4.17 4.19
N VAL A 45 -6.03 2.89 4.49
CA VAL A 45 -6.16 1.82 3.47
C VAL A 45 -7.33 2.08 2.52
N HIS A 46 -8.44 2.62 3.00
CA HIS A 46 -9.58 2.95 2.14
C HIS A 46 -9.27 4.12 1.19
N ILE A 47 -8.40 5.04 1.63
CA ILE A 47 -8.05 6.25 0.86
C ILE A 47 -7.00 5.90 -0.21
N ILE A 48 -5.92 5.21 0.16
CA ILE A 48 -4.77 4.97 -0.73
C ILE A 48 -4.73 3.54 -1.32
N GLY A 49 -5.60 2.64 -0.86
CA GLY A 49 -5.55 1.21 -1.25
C GLY A 49 -5.67 0.99 -2.76
N GLY A 50 -6.47 1.79 -3.46
CA GLY A 50 -6.57 1.77 -4.92
C GLY A 50 -5.25 2.10 -5.62
N TYR A 51 -4.57 3.14 -5.15
CA TYR A 51 -3.25 3.55 -5.66
C TYR A 51 -2.16 2.51 -5.36
N ALA A 52 -2.16 1.93 -4.16
CA ALA A 52 -1.21 0.89 -3.78
C ALA A 52 -1.39 -0.37 -4.65
N ARG A 53 -2.63 -0.77 -4.93
CA ARG A 53 -2.93 -1.90 -5.82
C ARG A 53 -2.48 -1.61 -7.26
N ALA A 54 -2.79 -0.44 -7.78
CA ALA A 54 -2.38 -0.03 -9.13
C ALA A 54 -0.85 0.03 -9.25
N GLY A 55 -0.15 0.64 -8.27
CA GLY A 55 1.31 0.68 -8.24
C GLY A 55 1.94 -0.71 -8.19
N THR A 56 1.43 -1.61 -7.36
CA THR A 56 1.90 -3.00 -7.30
C THR A 56 1.71 -3.73 -8.64
N SER A 57 0.59 -3.52 -9.33
CA SER A 57 0.34 -4.10 -10.65
C SER A 57 1.31 -3.59 -11.70
N LEU A 58 1.60 -2.28 -11.71
CA LEU A 58 2.55 -1.66 -12.63
C LEU A 58 3.99 -2.14 -12.39
N ILE A 59 4.40 -2.26 -11.12
CA ILE A 59 5.73 -2.78 -10.77
C ILE A 59 5.87 -4.22 -11.28
N ARG A 60 4.87 -5.08 -11.09
CA ARG A 60 4.89 -6.45 -11.61
C ARG A 60 5.05 -6.47 -13.13
N GLN A 61 4.27 -5.67 -13.86
CA GLN A 61 4.38 -5.58 -15.31
C GLN A 61 5.76 -5.10 -15.78
N LEU A 62 6.36 -4.12 -15.08
CA LEU A 62 7.71 -3.63 -15.39
C LEU A 62 8.78 -4.69 -15.13
N VAL A 63 8.68 -5.43 -14.02
CA VAL A 63 9.58 -6.52 -13.67
C VAL A 63 9.46 -7.67 -14.68
N ASP A 64 8.23 -8.07 -15.03
CA ASP A 64 7.98 -9.13 -16.00
C ASP A 64 8.51 -8.74 -17.39
N ALA A 65 8.24 -7.52 -17.84
CA ALA A 65 8.77 -7.01 -19.11
C ALA A 65 10.31 -6.97 -19.11
N GLY A 66 10.93 -6.50 -18.01
CA GLY A 66 12.39 -6.49 -17.87
C GLY A 66 12.98 -7.89 -17.85
N THR A 67 12.34 -8.84 -17.17
CA THR A 67 12.78 -10.24 -17.15
C THR A 67 12.73 -10.87 -18.55
N LEU A 68 11.63 -10.68 -19.28
CA LEU A 68 11.48 -11.19 -20.64
C LEU A 68 12.43 -10.52 -21.64
N ALA A 69 12.73 -9.23 -21.46
CA ALA A 69 13.68 -8.53 -22.29
C ALA A 69 15.14 -9.01 -22.05
N ASN A 70 15.49 -9.29 -20.78
CA ASN A 70 16.84 -9.75 -20.42
C ASN A 70 17.07 -11.24 -20.68
N LEU A 71 16.02 -12.06 -20.59
CA LEU A 71 16.05 -13.50 -20.82
C LEU A 71 15.06 -13.86 -21.95
N PRO A 72 15.32 -13.43 -23.18
CA PRO A 72 14.39 -13.66 -24.27
C PRO A 72 14.30 -15.15 -24.61
N GLY A 73 13.09 -15.69 -24.61
CA GLY A 73 12.80 -16.98 -25.19
C GLY A 73 12.83 -16.93 -26.72
N GLY A 74 12.96 -18.07 -27.37
CA GLY A 74 12.97 -18.18 -28.83
C GLY A 74 12.26 -19.43 -29.33
N LEU A 75 12.00 -19.47 -30.63
CA LEU A 75 11.52 -20.64 -31.34
C LEU A 75 12.71 -21.29 -32.05
N LYS A 76 12.83 -22.63 -31.92
CA LYS A 76 13.81 -23.42 -32.67
C LYS A 76 13.07 -24.35 -33.63
N SER A 77 13.66 -24.55 -34.80
CA SER A 77 13.18 -25.53 -35.76
C SER A 77 13.28 -26.95 -35.18
N ARG A 78 12.29 -27.81 -35.48
CA ARG A 78 12.18 -29.16 -34.89
C ARG A 78 13.42 -30.07 -35.21
N GLY A 79 14.17 -29.80 -36.24
CA GLY A 79 15.37 -30.58 -36.60
C GLY A 79 16.69 -30.10 -35.98
N LEU A 80 16.67 -28.94 -35.32
CA LEU A 80 17.85 -28.37 -34.70
C LEU A 80 18.19 -29.12 -33.41
N ARG A 81 19.40 -29.72 -33.36
CA ARG A 81 19.93 -30.37 -32.16
C ARG A 81 21.07 -29.55 -31.59
N ILE A 82 20.89 -29.15 -30.31
CA ILE A 82 21.93 -28.47 -29.55
C ILE A 82 22.54 -29.50 -28.58
N LYS A 83 23.83 -29.70 -28.62
CA LYS A 83 24.51 -30.62 -27.71
C LYS A 83 24.43 -30.04 -26.29
N GLY A 84 23.82 -30.79 -25.37
CA GLY A 84 23.59 -30.29 -23.99
C GLY A 84 22.41 -29.29 -23.87
N ASP A 85 21.30 -29.52 -24.57
CA ASP A 85 20.10 -28.67 -24.58
C ASP A 85 19.42 -28.52 -23.17
N ASP A 86 19.71 -29.48 -22.27
CA ASP A 86 19.18 -29.51 -20.90
C ASP A 86 19.95 -28.62 -19.91
N VAL A 87 21.07 -28.04 -20.31
CA VAL A 87 21.95 -27.25 -19.46
C VAL A 87 21.99 -25.81 -19.96
N PRO A 88 21.79 -24.81 -19.10
CA PRO A 88 21.93 -23.39 -19.46
C PRO A 88 23.33 -23.12 -20.05
N ILE A 89 23.43 -22.20 -21.01
CA ILE A 89 24.70 -21.72 -21.56
C ILE A 89 25.33 -20.78 -20.56
N GLU A 90 26.56 -21.07 -20.14
CA GLU A 90 27.34 -20.18 -19.28
C GLU A 90 27.92 -18.98 -20.07
N PRO A 91 28.16 -17.83 -19.41
CA PRO A 91 28.78 -16.69 -20.05
C PRO A 91 30.15 -17.06 -20.66
N GLY A 92 30.29 -16.90 -21.99
CA GLY A 92 31.53 -17.24 -22.73
C GLY A 92 31.58 -18.67 -23.27
N GLU A 93 30.57 -19.49 -23.06
CA GLU A 93 30.47 -20.86 -23.59
C GLU A 93 29.95 -20.85 -25.04
N PHE A 94 30.51 -21.70 -25.91
CA PHE A 94 30.03 -21.99 -27.26
C PHE A 94 29.53 -23.43 -27.31
N LYS A 95 28.25 -23.64 -27.68
CA LYS A 95 27.70 -24.99 -27.84
C LYS A 95 27.64 -25.40 -29.31
N ASP A 96 27.97 -26.66 -29.55
CA ASP A 96 27.87 -27.28 -30.89
C ASP A 96 26.39 -27.45 -31.25
N VAL A 97 26.06 -27.08 -32.50
CA VAL A 97 24.69 -27.15 -33.02
C VAL A 97 24.64 -27.86 -34.35
N ASP A 98 23.87 -28.94 -34.43
CA ASP A 98 23.62 -29.64 -35.70
C ASP A 98 22.40 -28.98 -36.39
N VAL A 99 22.64 -28.42 -37.58
CA VAL A 99 21.62 -27.74 -38.39
C VAL A 99 21.18 -28.62 -39.52
N PRO A 100 19.89 -28.98 -39.63
CA PRO A 100 19.40 -29.90 -40.67
C PRO A 100 19.48 -29.32 -42.09
N SER A 101 19.33 -28.00 -42.23
CA SER A 101 19.54 -27.29 -43.51
C SER A 101 19.58 -25.77 -43.28
N GLY A 102 20.35 -25.05 -44.11
CA GLY A 102 20.46 -23.58 -44.02
C GLY A 102 21.41 -23.08 -42.94
N SER A 103 21.25 -21.84 -42.53
CA SER A 103 22.05 -21.24 -41.49
C SER A 103 21.42 -21.43 -40.09
N ILE A 104 22.22 -21.33 -39.01
CA ILE A 104 21.70 -21.36 -37.63
C ILE A 104 20.66 -20.28 -37.43
N ARG A 105 20.86 -19.10 -38.04
CA ARG A 105 20.00 -17.95 -37.93
C ARG A 105 18.57 -18.19 -38.49
N ASP A 106 18.46 -19.06 -39.53
CA ASP A 106 17.17 -19.40 -40.16
C ASP A 106 16.39 -20.42 -39.34
N ASN A 107 17.08 -21.13 -38.45
CA ASN A 107 16.50 -22.19 -37.61
C ASN A 107 16.20 -21.74 -36.17
N ILE A 108 16.63 -20.56 -35.77
CA ILE A 108 16.39 -19.97 -34.44
C ILE A 108 15.77 -18.59 -34.63
N MET A 109 14.58 -18.39 -34.12
CA MET A 109 13.88 -17.09 -34.11
C MET A 109 13.71 -16.62 -32.67
N PRO A 110 14.42 -15.59 -32.20
CA PRO A 110 14.15 -14.98 -30.91
C PRO A 110 12.77 -14.32 -30.93
N LEU A 111 11.99 -14.50 -29.88
CA LEU A 111 10.71 -13.80 -29.75
C LEU A 111 10.97 -12.29 -29.52
N PRO A 112 10.27 -11.41 -30.25
CA PRO A 112 10.46 -9.97 -30.13
C PRO A 112 9.79 -9.43 -28.88
N TYR A 113 10.44 -9.60 -27.72
CA TYR A 113 9.99 -8.97 -26.49
C TYR A 113 10.34 -7.48 -26.52
N LYS A 114 9.37 -6.66 -26.15
CA LYS A 114 9.57 -5.22 -26.02
C LYS A 114 10.24 -4.90 -24.68
N GLU A 115 11.13 -3.92 -24.71
CA GLU A 115 11.70 -3.36 -23.48
C GLU A 115 10.60 -2.77 -22.56
N PRO A 116 10.86 -2.67 -21.23
CA PRO A 116 9.97 -2.04 -20.30
C PRO A 116 9.57 -0.63 -20.77
N SER A 117 8.27 -0.36 -20.81
CA SER A 117 7.75 0.92 -21.32
C SER A 117 8.07 2.07 -20.37
N GLN A 118 8.74 3.11 -20.88
CA GLN A 118 8.96 4.37 -20.13
C GLN A 118 7.64 5.04 -19.72
N THR A 119 6.58 4.84 -20.51
CA THR A 119 5.24 5.35 -20.19
C THR A 119 4.68 4.69 -18.92
N LEU A 120 4.91 3.37 -18.74
CA LEU A 120 4.49 2.68 -17.51
C LEU A 120 5.30 3.17 -16.30
N LEU A 121 6.58 3.45 -16.47
CA LEU A 121 7.41 4.02 -15.42
C LEU A 121 6.92 5.42 -15.01
N ALA A 122 6.65 6.30 -15.97
CA ALA A 122 6.11 7.62 -15.72
C ALA A 122 4.71 7.55 -15.06
N LEU A 123 3.89 6.58 -15.43
CA LEU A 123 2.60 6.34 -14.79
C LEU A 123 2.75 5.87 -13.34
N LEU A 124 3.73 5.01 -13.06
CA LEU A 124 4.06 4.57 -11.71
C LEU A 124 4.45 5.74 -10.82
N ASP A 125 5.33 6.63 -11.32
CA ASP A 125 5.73 7.84 -10.58
C ASP A 125 4.54 8.75 -10.29
N LYS A 126 3.67 8.95 -11.28
CA LYS A 126 2.45 9.75 -11.10
C LYS A 126 1.51 9.14 -10.05
N ILE A 127 1.27 7.83 -10.10
CA ILE A 127 0.42 7.13 -9.13
C ILE A 127 1.03 7.19 -7.73
N THR A 128 2.33 7.02 -7.61
CA THR A 128 3.05 7.11 -6.33
C THR A 128 2.93 8.51 -5.73
N ASN A 129 3.13 9.55 -6.54
CA ASN A 129 3.03 10.93 -6.09
C ASN A 129 1.59 11.30 -5.68
N GLU A 130 0.58 10.89 -6.44
CA GLU A 130 -0.82 11.12 -6.06
C GLU A 130 -1.21 10.34 -4.80
N GLY A 131 -0.73 9.09 -4.66
CA GLY A 131 -0.93 8.29 -3.44
C GLY A 131 -0.33 8.96 -2.21
N ARG A 132 0.89 9.51 -2.31
CA ARG A 132 1.55 10.28 -1.23
C ARG A 132 0.75 11.52 -0.86
N ARG A 133 0.28 12.28 -1.86
CA ARG A 133 -0.54 13.48 -1.63
C ARG A 133 -1.84 13.15 -0.91
N LEU A 134 -2.54 12.09 -1.32
CA LEU A 134 -3.79 11.65 -0.67
C LEU A 134 -3.56 11.09 0.74
N GLY A 135 -2.44 10.40 0.95
CA GLY A 135 -2.06 9.93 2.27
C GLY A 135 -1.62 11.02 3.23
N ALA A 136 -1.56 12.28 2.76
CA ALA A 136 -0.98 13.40 3.49
C ALA A 136 0.46 13.13 3.99
N ILE A 137 1.13 12.17 3.34
CA ILE A 137 2.55 11.89 3.57
C ILE A 137 3.31 12.83 2.66
N SER A 138 3.52 14.04 3.13
CA SER A 138 4.42 14.99 2.49
C SER A 138 5.85 14.54 2.77
N ASP A 139 6.60 14.23 1.72
CA ASP A 139 8.05 14.14 1.84
C ASP A 139 8.56 15.54 2.18
N MET A 140 8.69 15.80 3.47
CA MET A 140 9.40 16.97 3.94
C MET A 140 10.88 16.71 3.73
N ASN A 141 11.35 16.92 2.49
CA ASN A 141 12.76 17.03 2.21
C ASN A 141 13.26 18.34 2.81
N ILE A 142 13.48 18.31 4.14
CA ILE A 142 14.12 19.41 4.85
C ILE A 142 15.51 19.68 4.25
N SER A 143 16.13 18.67 3.64
CA SER A 143 17.40 18.78 2.93
C SER A 143 17.33 19.63 1.64
N ASP A 144 16.19 19.75 0.99
CA ASP A 144 16.00 20.58 -0.21
C ASP A 144 15.74 22.07 0.13
N MET A 145 15.52 22.35 1.40
CA MET A 145 15.40 23.72 1.85
C MET A 145 16.80 24.32 1.90
N SER A 146 17.05 25.33 1.05
CA SER A 146 18.33 26.04 1.04
C SER A 146 18.67 26.52 2.46
N ALA A 147 19.92 26.37 2.85
CA ALA A 147 20.42 26.79 4.18
C ALA A 147 20.13 28.27 4.50
N ASN A 148 19.76 29.06 3.49
CA ASN A 148 19.42 30.48 3.56
C ASN A 148 17.91 30.77 3.56
N ALA A 149 17.03 29.76 3.68
CA ALA A 149 15.58 30.02 3.72
C ALA A 149 15.24 30.77 5.03
N PRO A 150 14.46 31.87 4.96
CA PRO A 150 14.00 32.58 6.15
C PRO A 150 13.26 31.65 7.10
N VAL A 151 13.58 31.69 8.39
CA VAL A 151 12.96 30.83 9.42
C VAL A 151 11.43 30.89 9.38
N GLY A 152 10.86 32.07 9.09
CA GLY A 152 9.41 32.26 8.97
C GLY A 152 8.76 31.47 7.83
N THR A 153 9.41 31.38 6.65
CA THR A 153 8.91 30.57 5.53
C THR A 153 8.97 29.08 5.80
N THR A 154 10.03 28.65 6.49
CA THR A 154 10.19 27.25 6.91
C THR A 154 9.11 26.84 7.90
N LEU A 155 8.83 27.68 8.90
CA LEU A 155 7.76 27.43 9.88
C LEU A 155 6.37 27.41 9.22
N ALA A 156 6.08 28.34 8.31
CA ALA A 156 4.82 28.39 7.61
C ALA A 156 4.59 27.16 6.69
N LEU A 157 5.65 26.65 6.05
CA LEU A 157 5.59 25.41 5.27
C LEU A 157 5.36 24.19 6.15
N LEU A 158 6.08 24.09 7.28
CA LEU A 158 5.89 23.05 8.30
C LEU A 158 4.45 23.05 8.82
N GLU A 159 3.94 24.19 9.20
CA GLU A 159 2.57 24.32 9.70
C GLU A 159 1.53 23.89 8.65
N ARG A 160 1.75 24.27 7.38
CA ARG A 160 0.87 23.87 6.27
C ARG A 160 0.90 22.37 6.01
N THR A 161 2.07 21.71 6.06
CA THR A 161 2.21 20.27 5.84
C THR A 161 1.66 19.45 7.00
N LEU A 162 1.74 19.95 8.23
CA LEU A 162 1.20 19.28 9.42
C LEU A 162 -0.30 19.46 9.61
N LYS A 163 -0.93 20.41 8.91
CA LYS A 163 -2.35 20.73 9.06
C LYS A 163 -3.29 19.52 8.88
N PRO A 164 -3.12 18.62 7.89
CA PRO A 164 -3.95 17.42 7.76
C PRO A 164 -3.79 16.47 8.96
N MET A 165 -2.56 16.32 9.46
CA MET A 165 -2.27 15.49 10.63
C MET A 165 -2.84 16.08 11.92
N ALA A 166 -2.88 17.41 12.06
CA ALA A 166 -3.48 18.08 13.20
C ALA A 166 -4.98 17.75 13.32
N ALA A 167 -5.69 17.61 12.20
CA ALA A 167 -7.09 17.22 12.21
C ALA A 167 -7.32 15.78 12.69
N VAL A 168 -6.43 14.85 12.36
CA VAL A 168 -6.45 13.47 12.87
C VAL A 168 -6.12 13.47 14.37
N GLN A 169 -5.08 14.19 14.77
CA GLN A 169 -4.67 14.33 16.17
C GLN A 169 -5.80 14.89 17.03
N ALA A 170 -6.51 15.92 16.56
CA ALA A 170 -7.66 16.50 17.29
C ALA A 170 -8.76 15.46 17.54
N ARG A 171 -9.05 14.58 16.56
CA ARG A 171 -10.04 13.50 16.72
C ARG A 171 -9.57 12.46 17.74
N VAL A 172 -8.30 12.07 17.70
CA VAL A 172 -7.71 11.15 18.68
C VAL A 172 -7.79 11.74 20.08
N HIS A 173 -7.40 13.01 20.26
CA HIS A 173 -7.51 13.68 21.56
C HIS A 173 -8.96 13.79 22.05
N TYR A 174 -9.92 14.04 21.15
CA TYR A 174 -11.32 14.04 21.52
C TYR A 174 -11.79 12.66 22.00
N ALA A 175 -11.41 11.59 21.31
CA ALA A 175 -11.75 10.22 21.72
C ALA A 175 -11.08 9.85 23.06
N MET A 176 -9.80 10.18 23.26
CA MET A 176 -9.10 10.01 24.55
C MET A 176 -9.80 10.77 25.69
N LYS A 177 -10.27 11.99 25.43
CA LYS A 177 -11.05 12.76 26.43
C LYS A 177 -12.32 12.01 26.84
N GLN A 178 -13.01 11.34 25.90
CA GLN A 178 -14.19 10.54 26.22
C GLN A 178 -13.80 9.30 27.03
N GLU A 179 -12.71 8.62 26.67
CA GLU A 179 -12.20 7.46 27.38
C GLU A 179 -11.84 7.79 28.83
N PHE A 180 -11.08 8.88 29.05
CA PHE A 180 -10.73 9.32 30.42
C PHE A 180 -11.98 9.73 31.25
N LYS A 181 -13.01 10.29 30.61
CA LYS A 181 -14.26 10.57 31.33
C LYS A 181 -14.96 9.28 31.78
N LEU A 182 -15.00 8.26 30.90
CA LEU A 182 -15.59 6.97 31.25
C LEU A 182 -14.77 6.26 32.33
N LEU A 183 -13.44 6.30 32.22
CA LEU A 183 -12.55 5.73 33.21
C LEU A 183 -12.74 6.39 34.59
N LYS A 184 -12.80 7.75 34.61
CA LYS A 184 -13.09 8.49 35.85
C LYS A 184 -14.44 8.07 36.47
N ALA A 185 -15.47 7.92 35.65
CA ALA A 185 -16.79 7.51 36.14
C ALA A 185 -16.75 6.09 36.71
N LEU A 186 -16.04 5.19 36.04
CA LEU A 186 -15.85 3.81 36.51
C LEU A 186 -15.10 3.76 37.85
N MET A 187 -14.00 4.52 37.98
CA MET A 187 -13.23 4.58 39.22
C MET A 187 -14.00 5.24 40.38
N ALA A 188 -14.99 6.03 40.10
CA ALA A 188 -15.84 6.63 41.12
C ALA A 188 -17.02 5.72 41.55
N GLU A 189 -17.35 4.72 40.74
CA GLU A 189 -18.39 3.72 41.01
C GLU A 189 -17.87 2.56 41.88
N TYR A 190 -16.54 2.29 41.83
CA TYR A 190 -15.82 1.25 42.57
C TYR A 190 -14.79 1.85 43.55
#